data_7f8c57c63f1b7db1fa145548c51c1395
#
_entry.id   7f8c57c63f1b7db1fa145548c51c1395
#
_cell.length_a   1.000
_cell.length_b   1.000
_cell.length_c   1.000
_cell.angle_alpha   90.00
_cell.angle_beta   90.00
_cell.angle_gamma   90.00
#
_symmetry.space_group_name_H-M   'P 1'
#
loop_
_entity.id
_entity.type
_entity.pdbx_description
1 polymer ?
#
loop_
_entity_poly.entity_id
_entity_poly.type
_entity_poly.pdbx_seq_one_letter_code
_entity_poly.pdbx_strand_id
1 'polypeptide(L)'
;MRKLFFFWVLSVLFSFVNQPEAKEVMQPLTEKEEKLVEISMYTARGDMPELKKTLADGLDAGLTVNEIKEVLVQLYAYCGFPRSLNALGNFMRLLEERREKGVLDEQGKLPGALPAGKSIDFGTANQTKLCGAPVKGALFEFAPAIDEYLKAHLFGDIFARDTLDWRTRELATIAALAAMNGVESQLASHIAIGRHNGVTDSQIDWILENVKGSSLSVFPRGDENTAYAKYFVGKSYLAPLTKDKRLNVPVSNVTFEPSCRNNWHRHTGGQLLIAVGGIGFYQERGKEARKLLPGDVVEIPPDVDHWHGAAPDSWFSHLAIECTPEKNKNTWLEPVSDADYRKATAEK
;
A
#
# COMPACT_ATOMS: atom_id res chain seq x y z
N MET A 1 -25.15 -24.59 -79.78
CA MET A 1 -24.34 -25.22 -78.72
C MET A 1 -23.92 -24.20 -77.68
N ARG A 2 -24.66 -24.12 -76.58
CA ARG A 2 -24.44 -23.17 -75.48
C ARG A 2 -23.68 -23.90 -74.35
N LYS A 3 -22.47 -23.46 -74.03
CA LYS A 3 -21.67 -23.98 -72.89
C LYS A 3 -22.12 -23.23 -71.62
N LEU A 4 -22.66 -23.95 -70.63
CA LEU A 4 -22.92 -23.45 -69.27
C LEU A 4 -21.59 -23.52 -68.50
N PHE A 5 -21.20 -22.37 -67.94
CA PHE A 5 -20.17 -22.28 -66.92
C PHE A 5 -20.84 -22.33 -65.54
N PHE A 6 -20.48 -23.32 -64.74
CA PHE A 6 -20.84 -23.39 -63.31
C PHE A 6 -19.80 -22.64 -62.50
N PHE A 7 -20.24 -21.57 -61.83
CA PHE A 7 -19.44 -20.90 -60.81
C PHE A 7 -19.69 -21.57 -59.44
N TRP A 8 -18.66 -22.12 -58.84
CA TRP A 8 -18.65 -22.56 -57.45
C TRP A 8 -18.32 -21.33 -56.57
N VAL A 9 -19.27 -20.89 -55.74
CA VAL A 9 -19.05 -19.90 -54.69
C VAL A 9 -18.67 -20.66 -53.43
N LEU A 10 -17.42 -20.52 -53.02
CA LEU A 10 -16.89 -21.04 -51.74
C LEU A 10 -17.23 -20.06 -50.67
N SER A 11 -18.26 -20.35 -49.84
CA SER A 11 -18.60 -19.58 -48.66
C SER A 11 -17.63 -19.91 -47.52
N VAL A 12 -16.68 -19.01 -47.23
CA VAL A 12 -15.85 -19.09 -46.05
C VAL A 12 -16.63 -18.51 -44.87
N LEU A 13 -17.12 -19.39 -44.00
CA LEU A 13 -17.68 -19.01 -42.70
C LEU A 13 -16.55 -18.60 -41.78
N PHE A 14 -16.39 -17.30 -41.58
CA PHE A 14 -15.59 -16.75 -40.47
C PHE A 14 -16.36 -16.95 -39.17
N SER A 15 -16.00 -17.94 -38.38
CA SER A 15 -16.43 -18.05 -37.00
C SER A 15 -15.69 -16.96 -36.18
N PHE A 16 -16.43 -15.90 -35.84
CA PHE A 16 -15.99 -14.95 -34.84
C PHE A 16 -16.02 -15.67 -33.48
N VAL A 17 -14.82 -16.09 -33.02
CA VAL A 17 -14.63 -16.47 -31.62
C VAL A 17 -14.70 -15.18 -30.83
N ASN A 18 -15.82 -14.94 -30.13
CA ASN A 18 -15.89 -13.92 -29.11
C ASN A 18 -14.88 -14.27 -28.03
N GLN A 19 -13.73 -13.58 -28.04
CA GLN A 19 -12.87 -13.53 -26.86
C GLN A 19 -13.64 -12.73 -25.81
N PRO A 20 -13.75 -13.22 -24.56
CA PRO A 20 -14.28 -12.40 -23.49
C PRO A 20 -13.33 -11.21 -23.33
N GLU A 21 -13.84 -10.00 -23.55
CA GLU A 21 -13.16 -8.77 -23.15
C GLU A 21 -12.82 -8.91 -21.65
N ALA A 22 -11.53 -8.92 -21.33
CA ALA A 22 -11.09 -8.77 -19.96
C ALA A 22 -11.72 -7.47 -19.46
N LYS A 23 -12.61 -7.53 -18.47
CA LYS A 23 -13.08 -6.35 -17.76
C LYS A 23 -11.82 -5.68 -17.22
N GLU A 24 -11.47 -4.53 -17.77
CA GLU A 24 -10.49 -3.63 -17.23
C GLU A 24 -10.95 -3.33 -15.79
N VAL A 25 -10.24 -3.85 -14.80
CA VAL A 25 -10.49 -3.53 -13.41
C VAL A 25 -10.11 -2.06 -13.28
N MET A 26 -11.13 -1.20 -13.26
CA MET A 26 -10.92 0.25 -13.08
C MET A 26 -10.25 0.44 -11.73
N GLN A 27 -8.99 0.88 -11.74
CA GLN A 27 -8.28 1.24 -10.51
C GLN A 27 -9.08 2.32 -9.78
N PRO A 28 -9.30 2.19 -8.47
CA PRO A 28 -10.12 3.13 -7.70
C PRO A 28 -9.51 4.53 -7.63
N LEU A 29 -8.18 4.66 -7.80
CA LEU A 29 -7.41 5.89 -7.86
C LEU A 29 -6.72 6.00 -9.22
N THR A 30 -6.46 7.23 -9.67
CA THR A 30 -5.55 7.48 -10.78
C THR A 30 -4.11 7.24 -10.34
N GLU A 31 -3.18 6.95 -11.26
CA GLU A 31 -1.77 6.75 -10.96
C GLU A 31 -1.18 7.95 -10.18
N LYS A 32 -1.57 9.17 -10.55
CA LYS A 32 -1.20 10.41 -9.85
C LYS A 32 -1.67 10.42 -8.38
N GLU A 33 -2.91 9.99 -8.13
CA GLU A 33 -3.49 9.92 -6.78
C GLU A 33 -2.86 8.79 -5.96
N GLU A 34 -2.55 7.65 -6.58
CA GLU A 34 -1.83 6.55 -5.93
C GLU A 34 -0.47 7.01 -5.42
N LYS A 35 0.30 7.73 -6.26
CA LYS A 35 1.60 8.26 -5.83
C LYS A 35 1.50 9.31 -4.74
N LEU A 36 0.45 10.14 -4.76
CA LEU A 36 0.20 11.11 -3.70
C LEU A 36 -0.09 10.41 -2.35
N VAL A 37 -0.89 9.34 -2.37
CA VAL A 37 -1.17 8.48 -1.20
C VAL A 37 0.10 7.85 -0.68
N GLU A 38 0.92 7.24 -1.54
CA GLU A 38 2.18 6.60 -1.17
C GLU A 38 3.19 7.61 -0.59
N ILE A 39 3.34 8.80 -1.19
CA ILE A 39 4.16 9.90 -0.66
C ILE A 39 3.73 10.27 0.76
N SER A 40 2.41 10.37 0.98
CA SER A 40 1.86 10.74 2.29
C SER A 40 2.13 9.65 3.33
N MET A 41 1.93 8.40 2.98
CA MET A 41 2.20 7.22 3.80
C MET A 41 3.68 7.14 4.21
N TYR A 42 4.62 7.20 3.25
CA TYR A 42 6.06 7.09 3.55
C TYR A 42 6.58 8.31 4.32
N THR A 43 6.01 9.50 4.09
CA THR A 43 6.28 10.68 4.91
C THR A 43 5.88 10.44 6.36
N ALA A 44 4.66 9.93 6.59
CA ALA A 44 4.15 9.67 7.93
C ALA A 44 4.92 8.55 8.66
N ARG A 45 5.45 7.57 7.95
CA ARG A 45 6.34 6.54 8.50
C ARG A 45 7.75 7.03 8.76
N GLY A 46 8.20 8.04 8.03
CA GLY A 46 9.59 8.48 8.04
C GLY A 46 10.52 7.56 7.23
N ASP A 47 9.97 6.80 6.30
CA ASP A 47 10.73 5.91 5.41
C ASP A 47 11.32 6.70 4.24
N MET A 48 12.49 7.30 4.49
CA MET A 48 13.13 8.20 3.53
C MET A 48 13.62 7.53 2.24
N PRO A 49 14.12 6.28 2.23
CA PRO A 49 14.47 5.58 0.99
C PRO A 49 13.27 5.35 0.07
N GLU A 50 12.18 4.76 0.58
CA GLU A 50 10.97 4.53 -0.23
C GLU A 50 10.30 5.85 -0.61
N LEU A 51 10.29 6.84 0.27
CA LEU A 51 9.80 8.18 -0.04
C LEU A 51 10.54 8.80 -1.22
N LYS A 52 11.88 8.68 -1.29
CA LYS A 52 12.66 9.25 -2.39
C LYS A 52 12.28 8.63 -3.74
N LYS A 53 12.08 7.31 -3.76
CA LYS A 53 11.64 6.60 -4.96
C LYS A 53 10.24 7.07 -5.37
N THR A 54 9.29 7.05 -4.43
CA THR A 54 7.90 7.41 -4.71
C THR A 54 7.73 8.88 -5.12
N LEU A 55 8.57 9.78 -4.60
CA LEU A 55 8.61 11.19 -5.05
C LEU A 55 9.03 11.30 -6.53
N ALA A 56 10.01 10.51 -6.97
CA ALA A 56 10.41 10.46 -8.37
C ALA A 56 9.28 9.88 -9.24
N ASP A 57 8.71 8.74 -8.83
CA ASP A 57 7.59 8.09 -9.53
C ASP A 57 6.38 9.04 -9.61
N GLY A 58 6.11 9.82 -8.55
CA GLY A 58 5.03 10.81 -8.49
C GLY A 58 5.20 11.96 -9.49
N LEU A 59 6.42 12.47 -9.65
CA LEU A 59 6.72 13.46 -10.68
C LEU A 59 6.52 12.87 -12.08
N ASP A 60 6.95 11.63 -12.30
CA ASP A 60 6.80 10.92 -13.57
C ASP A 60 5.32 10.58 -13.87
N ALA A 61 4.49 10.36 -12.84
CA ALA A 61 3.04 10.21 -12.93
C ALA A 61 2.27 11.54 -13.09
N GLY A 62 2.97 12.67 -13.15
CA GLY A 62 2.37 14.00 -13.41
C GLY A 62 1.98 14.79 -12.17
N LEU A 63 2.49 14.43 -10.98
CA LEU A 63 2.44 15.34 -9.82
C LEU A 63 3.41 16.50 -10.08
N THR A 64 2.94 17.71 -9.81
CA THR A 64 3.79 18.89 -9.92
C THR A 64 4.60 19.12 -8.65
N VAL A 65 5.70 19.85 -8.78
CA VAL A 65 6.57 20.20 -7.64
C VAL A 65 5.79 20.90 -6.53
N ASN A 66 4.87 21.80 -6.88
CA ASN A 66 4.09 22.55 -5.89
C ASN A 66 2.98 21.71 -5.25
N GLU A 67 2.37 20.74 -5.96
CA GLU A 67 1.43 19.80 -5.35
C GLU A 67 2.14 18.92 -4.30
N ILE A 68 3.31 18.37 -4.62
CA ILE A 68 4.10 17.56 -3.67
C ILE A 68 4.51 18.41 -2.46
N LYS A 69 5.04 19.63 -2.67
CA LYS A 69 5.35 20.54 -1.56
C LYS A 69 4.14 20.80 -0.66
N GLU A 70 2.98 20.98 -1.26
CA GLU A 70 1.76 21.28 -0.52
C GLU A 70 1.31 20.09 0.35
N VAL A 71 1.43 18.85 -0.18
CA VAL A 71 1.20 17.62 0.61
C VAL A 71 2.17 17.55 1.79
N LEU A 72 3.48 17.67 1.52
CA LEU A 72 4.50 17.55 2.55
C LEU A 72 4.38 18.64 3.62
N VAL A 73 3.98 19.85 3.25
CA VAL A 73 3.69 20.94 4.19
C VAL A 73 2.45 20.62 5.02
N GLN A 74 1.34 20.19 4.41
CA GLN A 74 0.12 19.80 5.15
C GLN A 74 0.40 18.74 6.21
N LEU A 75 1.23 17.76 5.87
CA LEU A 75 1.47 16.59 6.72
C LEU A 75 2.18 16.93 8.04
N TYR A 76 2.83 18.11 8.17
CA TYR A 76 3.41 18.45 9.47
C TYR A 76 2.35 18.55 10.57
N ALA A 77 1.11 18.94 10.23
CA ALA A 77 0.02 19.04 11.19
C ALA A 77 -0.46 17.67 11.70
N TYR A 78 -0.15 16.59 11.00
CA TYR A 78 -0.55 15.23 11.36
C TYR A 78 0.61 14.39 11.90
N CYS A 79 1.77 14.42 11.27
CA CYS A 79 2.91 13.60 11.64
C CYS A 79 4.11 14.39 12.22
N GLY A 80 3.92 15.68 12.48
CA GLY A 80 4.88 16.57 13.12
C GLY A 80 5.93 17.17 12.18
N PHE A 81 6.49 18.31 12.57
CA PHE A 81 7.54 19.02 11.82
C PHE A 81 8.73 18.13 11.44
N PRO A 82 9.27 17.25 12.33
CA PRO A 82 10.46 16.48 11.97
C PRO A 82 10.29 15.63 10.70
N ARG A 83 9.17 14.92 10.57
CA ARG A 83 8.89 14.09 9.39
C ARG A 83 8.69 14.93 8.14
N SER A 84 7.91 16.00 8.22
CA SER A 84 7.67 16.93 7.11
C SER A 84 8.97 17.61 6.64
N LEU A 85 9.80 18.11 7.55
CA LEU A 85 11.08 18.75 7.21
C LEU A 85 12.06 17.75 6.55
N ASN A 86 12.14 16.52 7.06
CA ASN A 86 12.97 15.48 6.45
C ASN A 86 12.47 15.12 5.05
N ALA A 87 11.16 15.02 4.84
CA ALA A 87 10.55 14.75 3.55
C ALA A 87 10.80 15.90 2.55
N LEU A 88 10.62 17.16 2.97
CA LEU A 88 10.93 18.34 2.14
C LEU A 88 12.42 18.40 1.77
N GLY A 89 13.31 18.10 2.72
CA GLY A 89 14.75 18.02 2.45
C GLY A 89 15.12 16.90 1.49
N ASN A 90 14.44 15.75 1.57
CA ASN A 90 14.60 14.63 0.63
C ASN A 90 14.14 15.05 -0.77
N PHE A 91 12.96 15.67 -0.86
CA PHE A 91 12.42 16.16 -2.13
C PHE A 91 13.29 17.23 -2.80
N MET A 92 13.79 18.17 -2.03
CA MET A 92 14.72 19.21 -2.53
C MET A 92 15.96 18.57 -3.20
N ARG A 93 16.60 17.62 -2.54
CA ARG A 93 17.77 16.90 -3.10
C ARG A 93 17.42 16.10 -4.35
N LEU A 94 16.26 15.43 -4.36
CA LEU A 94 15.78 14.70 -5.53
C LEU A 94 15.63 15.62 -6.75
N LEU A 95 15.03 16.81 -6.57
CA LEU A 95 14.88 17.79 -7.66
C LEU A 95 16.23 18.30 -8.20
N GLU A 96 17.23 18.48 -7.32
CA GLU A 96 18.60 18.83 -7.73
C GLU A 96 19.21 17.70 -8.56
N GLU A 97 19.15 16.44 -8.10
CA GLU A 97 19.66 15.28 -8.82
C GLU A 97 18.98 15.07 -10.19
N ARG A 98 17.67 15.31 -10.28
CA ARG A 98 16.90 15.22 -11.55
C ARG A 98 17.32 16.34 -12.51
N ARG A 99 17.48 17.55 -12.01
CA ARG A 99 17.95 18.70 -12.80
C ARG A 99 19.38 18.50 -13.35
N GLU A 100 20.29 17.94 -12.54
CA GLU A 100 21.65 17.60 -12.98
C GLU A 100 21.66 16.56 -14.11
N LYS A 101 20.65 15.68 -14.15
CA LYS A 101 20.42 14.70 -15.23
C LYS A 101 19.67 15.29 -16.43
N GLY A 102 19.36 16.58 -16.43
CA GLY A 102 18.64 17.28 -17.50
C GLY A 102 17.12 17.13 -17.46
N VAL A 103 16.56 16.60 -16.37
CA VAL A 103 15.10 16.50 -16.20
C VAL A 103 14.56 17.83 -15.67
N LEU A 104 13.53 18.36 -16.33
CA LEU A 104 12.83 19.57 -15.94
C LEU A 104 11.43 19.21 -15.44
N ASP A 105 11.27 19.18 -14.13
CA ASP A 105 10.00 18.86 -13.49
C ASP A 105 9.02 20.02 -13.54
N GLU A 106 7.74 19.73 -13.80
CA GLU A 106 6.69 20.73 -13.86
C GLU A 106 6.47 21.38 -12.50
N GLN A 107 6.56 22.73 -12.44
CA GLN A 107 6.43 23.45 -11.18
C GLN A 107 5.00 23.46 -10.63
N GLY A 108 4.01 23.49 -11.52
CA GLY A 108 2.60 23.56 -11.15
C GLY A 108 2.17 24.91 -10.56
N LYS A 109 0.91 24.98 -10.15
CA LYS A 109 0.28 26.18 -9.61
C LYS A 109 0.86 26.54 -8.24
N LEU A 110 1.19 27.79 -8.02
CA LEU A 110 1.43 28.34 -6.68
C LEU A 110 0.09 28.60 -5.97
N PRO A 111 0.04 28.54 -4.65
CA PRO A 111 -1.17 28.90 -3.92
C PRO A 111 -1.52 30.36 -4.17
N GLY A 112 -2.82 30.63 -4.32
CA GLY A 112 -3.35 31.99 -4.36
C GLY A 112 -3.26 32.69 -2.99
N ALA A 113 -3.69 33.94 -2.96
CA ALA A 113 -3.79 34.66 -1.69
C ALA A 113 -4.85 34.00 -0.78
N LEU A 114 -4.56 33.93 0.51
CA LEU A 114 -5.55 33.52 1.51
C LEU A 114 -6.74 34.46 1.52
N PRO A 115 -7.94 34.00 1.95
CA PRO A 115 -9.10 34.85 2.13
C PRO A 115 -8.79 36.04 3.04
N ALA A 116 -9.41 37.20 2.75
CA ALA A 116 -9.28 38.37 3.63
C ALA A 116 -9.92 38.11 5.02
N GLY A 117 -9.30 38.65 6.07
CA GLY A 117 -9.77 38.48 7.43
C GLY A 117 -8.84 37.67 8.32
N LYS A 118 -9.33 37.21 9.46
CA LYS A 118 -8.55 36.39 10.39
C LYS A 118 -8.68 34.94 10.02
N SER A 119 -7.56 34.19 10.06
CA SER A 119 -7.54 32.74 9.78
C SER A 119 -8.56 31.96 10.59
N ILE A 120 -8.82 32.37 11.85
CA ILE A 120 -9.82 31.70 12.70
C ILE A 120 -11.24 31.80 12.13
N ASP A 121 -11.61 32.90 11.47
CA ASP A 121 -12.96 33.13 10.97
C ASP A 121 -13.22 32.25 9.72
N PHE A 122 -12.39 32.37 8.70
CA PHE A 122 -12.55 31.55 7.49
C PHE A 122 -12.15 30.09 7.73
N GLY A 123 -11.23 29.80 8.64
CA GLY A 123 -10.89 28.44 9.01
C GLY A 123 -12.01 27.71 9.76
N THR A 124 -12.75 28.41 10.63
CA THR A 124 -13.97 27.85 11.24
C THR A 124 -15.05 27.54 10.20
N ALA A 125 -15.21 28.42 9.21
CA ALA A 125 -16.13 28.18 8.10
C ALA A 125 -15.69 27.00 7.23
N ASN A 126 -14.39 26.88 6.90
CA ASN A 126 -13.81 25.77 6.17
C ASN A 126 -14.00 24.44 6.92
N GLN A 127 -13.68 24.40 8.22
CA GLN A 127 -13.88 23.20 9.05
C GLN A 127 -15.34 22.75 9.04
N THR A 128 -16.26 23.69 9.24
CA THR A 128 -17.71 23.38 9.24
C THR A 128 -18.17 22.81 7.91
N LYS A 129 -17.72 23.40 6.79
CA LYS A 129 -18.07 22.93 5.45
C LYS A 129 -17.44 21.58 5.13
N LEU A 130 -16.18 21.39 5.47
CA LEU A 130 -15.42 20.18 5.24
C LEU A 130 -16.00 18.99 6.04
N CYS A 131 -16.38 19.23 7.29
CA CYS A 131 -16.96 18.20 8.18
C CYS A 131 -18.48 18.03 8.00
N GLY A 132 -19.17 18.91 7.25
CA GLY A 132 -20.61 18.91 7.08
C GLY A 132 -21.40 19.48 8.26
N ALA A 133 -20.74 19.79 9.39
CA ALA A 133 -21.34 20.36 10.59
C ALA A 133 -20.28 21.07 11.45
N PRO A 134 -20.68 22.03 12.34
CA PRO A 134 -19.75 22.64 13.28
C PRO A 134 -19.14 21.62 14.23
N VAL A 135 -17.81 21.61 14.33
CA VAL A 135 -17.08 20.71 15.24
C VAL A 135 -17.02 21.31 16.64
N LYS A 136 -17.51 20.54 17.62
CA LYS A 136 -17.56 20.89 19.06
C LYS A 136 -17.34 19.62 19.87
N GLY A 137 -17.02 19.79 21.16
CA GLY A 137 -16.93 18.66 22.09
C GLY A 137 -16.10 18.95 23.32
N ALA A 138 -16.22 18.08 24.32
CA ALA A 138 -15.59 18.23 25.63
C ALA A 138 -14.05 18.39 25.56
N LEU A 139 -13.38 17.79 24.55
CA LEU A 139 -11.95 17.97 24.36
C LEU A 139 -11.59 19.44 24.08
N PHE A 140 -12.37 20.10 23.25
CA PHE A 140 -12.14 21.50 22.88
C PHE A 140 -12.50 22.47 24.00
N GLU A 141 -13.45 22.11 24.86
CA GLU A 141 -13.76 22.85 26.10
C GLU A 141 -12.65 22.66 27.13
N PHE A 142 -12.07 21.47 27.24
CA PHE A 142 -10.96 21.15 28.13
C PHE A 142 -9.65 21.83 27.70
N ALA A 143 -9.38 21.90 26.39
CA ALA A 143 -8.15 22.48 25.84
C ALA A 143 -8.48 23.47 24.72
N PRO A 144 -8.98 24.69 24.99
CA PRO A 144 -9.44 25.66 23.98
C PRO A 144 -8.35 26.05 22.96
N ALA A 145 -7.08 26.05 23.36
CA ALA A 145 -5.98 26.38 22.46
C ALA A 145 -5.86 25.40 21.28
N ILE A 146 -6.16 24.10 21.48
CA ILE A 146 -6.11 23.14 20.37
C ILE A 146 -7.26 23.37 19.38
N ASP A 147 -8.43 23.79 19.85
CA ASP A 147 -9.54 24.17 18.99
C ASP A 147 -9.18 25.39 18.13
N GLU A 148 -8.55 26.41 18.75
CA GLU A 148 -8.07 27.60 18.05
C GLU A 148 -7.05 27.24 16.98
N TYR A 149 -6.03 26.42 17.30
CA TYR A 149 -5.00 26.02 16.33
C TYR A 149 -5.58 25.16 15.19
N LEU A 150 -6.50 24.26 15.47
CA LEU A 150 -7.19 23.52 14.42
C LEU A 150 -7.94 24.46 13.49
N LYS A 151 -8.74 25.38 14.01
CA LYS A 151 -9.54 26.29 13.21
C LYS A 151 -8.68 27.33 12.48
N ALA A 152 -7.82 28.05 13.19
CA ALA A 152 -7.03 29.11 12.59
C ALA A 152 -5.94 28.58 11.69
N HIS A 153 -5.19 27.59 12.13
CA HIS A 153 -4.00 27.17 11.43
C HIS A 153 -4.27 26.02 10.47
N LEU A 154 -4.83 24.88 10.91
CA LEU A 154 -5.05 23.75 10.01
C LEU A 154 -6.11 24.09 8.94
N PHE A 155 -7.33 24.47 9.36
CA PHE A 155 -8.41 24.74 8.41
C PHE A 155 -8.37 26.16 7.82
N GLY A 156 -7.69 27.09 8.50
CA GLY A 156 -7.43 28.44 8.01
C GLY A 156 -6.21 28.51 7.12
N ASP A 157 -5.00 28.46 7.68
CA ASP A 157 -3.78 28.71 6.91
C ASP A 157 -3.43 27.60 5.90
N ILE A 158 -3.72 26.33 6.22
CA ILE A 158 -3.36 25.18 5.36
C ILE A 158 -4.49 24.84 4.38
N PHE A 159 -5.70 24.51 4.88
CA PHE A 159 -6.80 24.06 4.02
C PHE A 159 -7.43 25.19 3.17
N ALA A 160 -7.16 26.45 3.46
CA ALA A 160 -7.56 27.56 2.59
C ALA A 160 -6.63 27.76 1.37
N ARG A 161 -5.48 27.09 1.33
CA ARG A 161 -4.57 27.14 0.17
C ARG A 161 -5.15 26.30 -0.97
N ASP A 162 -5.20 26.86 -2.16
CA ASP A 162 -5.91 26.33 -3.33
C ASP A 162 -5.02 25.55 -4.33
N THR A 163 -3.81 25.17 -3.92
CA THR A 163 -2.94 24.29 -4.72
C THR A 163 -3.52 22.88 -4.86
N LEU A 164 -4.12 22.38 -3.78
CA LEU A 164 -4.84 21.11 -3.74
C LEU A 164 -6.29 21.34 -3.34
N ASP A 165 -7.22 20.62 -3.93
CA ASP A 165 -8.60 20.59 -3.48
C ASP A 165 -8.76 19.78 -2.17
N TRP A 166 -9.91 19.90 -1.53
CA TRP A 166 -10.14 19.26 -0.23
C TRP A 166 -10.22 17.74 -0.33
N ARG A 167 -10.73 17.20 -1.44
CA ARG A 167 -10.74 15.75 -1.66
C ARG A 167 -9.32 15.20 -1.71
N THR A 168 -8.44 15.82 -2.47
CA THR A 168 -7.02 15.44 -2.58
C THR A 168 -6.29 15.58 -1.24
N ARG A 169 -6.60 16.63 -0.46
CA ARG A 169 -6.07 16.78 0.90
C ARG A 169 -6.51 15.65 1.83
N GLU A 170 -7.76 15.18 1.70
CA GLU A 170 -8.24 14.05 2.50
C GLU A 170 -7.62 12.72 2.08
N LEU A 171 -7.37 12.47 0.78
CA LEU A 171 -6.59 11.31 0.35
C LEU A 171 -5.21 11.25 1.03
N ALA A 172 -4.49 12.38 1.04
CA ALA A 172 -3.19 12.50 1.70
C ALA A 172 -3.29 12.28 3.23
N THR A 173 -4.30 12.87 3.86
CA THR A 173 -4.51 12.80 5.31
C THR A 173 -4.88 11.39 5.76
N ILE A 174 -5.83 10.74 5.07
CA ILE A 174 -6.24 9.35 5.35
C ILE A 174 -5.02 8.42 5.23
N ALA A 175 -4.24 8.55 4.16
CA ALA A 175 -3.04 7.74 3.95
C ALA A 175 -2.00 7.93 5.07
N ALA A 176 -1.74 9.17 5.47
CA ALA A 176 -0.79 9.47 6.54
C ALA A 176 -1.27 8.93 7.90
N LEU A 177 -2.55 9.11 8.23
CA LEU A 177 -3.13 8.63 9.48
C LEU A 177 -3.17 7.09 9.52
N ALA A 178 -3.55 6.44 8.42
CA ALA A 178 -3.53 4.98 8.31
C ALA A 178 -2.12 4.39 8.49
N ALA A 179 -1.08 5.16 8.15
CA ALA A 179 0.33 4.74 8.29
C ALA A 179 0.92 4.95 9.69
N MET A 180 0.15 5.51 10.63
CA MET A 180 0.58 5.78 12.01
C MET A 180 -0.21 4.95 13.01
N ASN A 181 0.41 4.64 14.15
CA ASN A 181 -0.25 3.98 15.29
C ASN A 181 -0.73 5.02 16.32
N GLY A 182 -1.81 4.72 17.02
CA GLY A 182 -2.33 5.54 18.12
C GLY A 182 -3.12 6.77 17.67
N VAL A 183 -3.58 6.81 16.42
CA VAL A 183 -4.37 7.89 15.81
C VAL A 183 -5.66 7.37 15.15
N GLU A 184 -6.16 6.23 15.61
CA GLU A 184 -7.29 5.51 15.00
C GLU A 184 -8.58 6.36 15.01
N SER A 185 -8.79 7.18 16.06
CA SER A 185 -9.94 8.08 16.15
C SER A 185 -9.87 9.22 15.12
N GLN A 186 -8.68 9.75 14.86
CA GLN A 186 -8.44 10.76 13.83
C GLN A 186 -8.62 10.16 12.43
N LEU A 187 -8.10 8.94 12.21
CA LEU A 187 -8.31 8.21 10.96
C LEU A 187 -9.80 8.01 10.67
N ALA A 188 -10.58 7.53 11.65
CA ALA A 188 -12.02 7.35 11.51
C ALA A 188 -12.73 8.68 11.18
N SER A 189 -12.33 9.77 11.82
CA SER A 189 -12.86 11.11 11.54
C SER A 189 -12.56 11.57 10.13
N HIS A 190 -11.30 11.42 9.66
CA HIS A 190 -10.90 11.82 8.30
C HIS A 190 -11.48 10.93 7.22
N ILE A 191 -11.74 9.65 7.47
CA ILE A 191 -12.51 8.78 6.58
C ILE A 191 -13.93 9.34 6.38
N ALA A 192 -14.60 9.76 7.45
CA ALA A 192 -15.94 10.36 7.36
C ALA A 192 -15.91 11.70 6.62
N ILE A 193 -14.91 12.54 6.89
CA ILE A 193 -14.68 13.81 6.19
C ILE A 193 -14.38 13.57 4.71
N GLY A 194 -13.52 12.61 4.40
CA GLY A 194 -13.18 12.24 3.02
C GLY A 194 -14.43 11.84 2.22
N ARG A 195 -15.29 10.97 2.78
CA ARG A 195 -16.56 10.59 2.18
C ARG A 195 -17.44 11.81 1.90
N HIS A 196 -17.55 12.73 2.86
CA HIS A 196 -18.32 13.98 2.69
C HIS A 196 -17.76 14.85 1.56
N ASN A 197 -16.46 14.76 1.26
CA ASN A 197 -15.78 15.54 0.23
C ASN A 197 -15.51 14.72 -1.06
N GLY A 198 -16.17 13.56 -1.24
CA GLY A 198 -16.18 12.82 -2.50
C GLY A 198 -15.10 11.73 -2.63
N VAL A 199 -14.43 11.34 -1.54
CA VAL A 199 -13.61 10.12 -1.51
C VAL A 199 -14.55 8.92 -1.40
N THR A 200 -14.46 7.99 -2.33
CA THR A 200 -15.32 6.79 -2.37
C THR A 200 -14.83 5.70 -1.41
N ASP A 201 -15.73 4.78 -1.03
CA ASP A 201 -15.36 3.65 -0.18
C ASP A 201 -14.28 2.77 -0.83
N SER A 202 -14.36 2.53 -2.15
CA SER A 202 -13.33 1.77 -2.87
C SER A 202 -11.94 2.43 -2.84
N GLN A 203 -11.88 3.76 -2.83
CA GLN A 203 -10.63 4.50 -2.67
C GLN A 203 -10.09 4.40 -1.26
N ILE A 204 -10.95 4.48 -0.25
CA ILE A 204 -10.59 4.31 1.16
C ILE A 204 -10.05 2.89 1.39
N ASP A 205 -10.75 1.87 0.91
CA ASP A 205 -10.35 0.47 1.04
C ASP A 205 -8.99 0.24 0.37
N TRP A 206 -8.79 0.78 -0.84
CA TRP A 206 -7.49 0.72 -1.54
C TRP A 206 -6.37 1.36 -0.71
N ILE A 207 -6.60 2.56 -0.14
CA ILE A 207 -5.60 3.23 0.72
C ILE A 207 -5.25 2.37 1.92
N LEU A 208 -6.25 1.84 2.64
CA LEU A 208 -6.03 1.05 3.84
C LEU A 208 -5.30 -0.27 3.54
N GLU A 209 -5.64 -0.93 2.44
CA GLU A 209 -4.95 -2.15 1.99
C GLU A 209 -3.51 -1.87 1.57
N ASN A 210 -3.29 -0.81 0.77
CA ASN A 210 -1.96 -0.43 0.31
C ASN A 210 -1.06 -0.06 1.49
N VAL A 211 -1.56 0.73 2.44
CA VAL A 211 -0.81 1.08 3.66
C VAL A 211 -0.42 -0.18 4.43
N LYS A 212 -1.30 -1.15 4.62
CA LYS A 212 -0.97 -2.41 5.29
C LYS A 212 0.04 -3.22 4.48
N GLY A 213 -0.21 -3.38 3.17
CA GLY A 213 0.63 -4.18 2.28
C GLY A 213 2.05 -3.64 2.10
N SER A 214 2.24 -2.33 2.16
CA SER A 214 3.55 -1.68 2.09
C SER A 214 4.26 -1.53 3.44
N SER A 215 3.68 -2.09 4.52
CA SER A 215 4.34 -2.12 5.82
C SER A 215 5.59 -3.00 5.76
N LEU A 216 6.76 -2.40 6.01
CA LEU A 216 8.00 -3.15 6.11
C LEU A 216 8.01 -3.96 7.41
N SER A 217 8.53 -5.18 7.33
CA SER A 217 8.77 -5.98 8.53
C SER A 217 9.76 -5.27 9.45
N VAL A 218 9.47 -5.20 10.75
CA VAL A 218 10.40 -4.71 11.77
C VAL A 218 11.53 -5.71 12.05
N PHE A 219 11.44 -6.93 11.51
CA PHE A 219 12.45 -7.96 11.67
C PHE A 219 13.47 -7.90 10.54
N PRO A 220 14.76 -8.31 10.81
CA PRO A 220 15.78 -8.36 9.77
C PRO A 220 15.33 -9.21 8.57
N ARG A 221 15.61 -8.75 7.36
CA ARG A 221 15.36 -9.55 6.14
C ARG A 221 16.23 -10.80 6.09
N GLY A 222 17.47 -10.70 6.61
CA GLY A 222 18.45 -11.77 6.56
C GLY A 222 19.13 -11.91 5.19
N ASP A 223 19.86 -13.02 5.03
CA ASP A 223 20.61 -13.33 3.83
C ASP A 223 19.73 -14.04 2.79
N GLU A 224 20.14 -14.01 1.52
CA GLU A 224 19.47 -14.76 0.45
C GLU A 224 19.43 -16.25 0.82
N ASN A 225 18.26 -16.84 0.73
CA ASN A 225 17.97 -18.22 1.14
C ASN A 225 18.49 -19.25 0.11
N THR A 226 19.78 -19.23 -0.15
CA THR A 226 20.41 -20.08 -1.18
C THR A 226 20.33 -21.56 -0.87
N ALA A 227 20.39 -21.94 0.41
CA ALA A 227 20.36 -23.35 0.85
C ALA A 227 19.04 -24.05 0.49
N TYR A 228 17.94 -23.33 0.44
CA TYR A 228 16.60 -23.84 0.11
C TYR A 228 16.10 -23.35 -1.25
N ALA A 229 16.90 -22.62 -2.03
CA ALA A 229 16.48 -22.00 -3.30
C ALA A 229 15.74 -22.96 -4.26
N LYS A 230 16.15 -24.24 -4.30
CA LYS A 230 15.50 -25.27 -5.12
C LYS A 230 14.04 -25.58 -4.77
N TYR A 231 13.57 -25.12 -3.62
CA TYR A 231 12.19 -25.28 -3.15
C TYR A 231 11.36 -24.01 -3.27
N PHE A 232 11.89 -23.02 -3.98
CA PHE A 232 11.22 -21.75 -4.19
C PHE A 232 11.20 -21.38 -5.67
N VAL A 233 10.14 -20.75 -6.11
CA VAL A 233 10.08 -20.02 -7.37
C VAL A 233 10.32 -18.55 -7.05
N GLY A 234 11.38 -17.94 -7.60
CA GLY A 234 11.81 -16.59 -7.24
C GLY A 234 12.77 -16.56 -6.05
N LYS A 235 13.05 -15.36 -5.54
CA LYS A 235 14.02 -15.15 -4.46
C LYS A 235 13.35 -14.99 -3.11
N SER A 236 13.93 -15.63 -2.10
CA SER A 236 13.57 -15.48 -0.71
C SER A 236 14.79 -15.21 0.17
N TYR A 237 14.53 -14.67 1.35
CA TYR A 237 15.55 -14.34 2.35
C TYR A 237 15.17 -14.97 3.69
N LEU A 238 16.18 -15.31 4.49
CA LEU A 238 15.97 -15.98 5.77
C LEU A 238 16.81 -15.31 6.87
N ALA A 239 16.14 -14.89 7.93
CA ALA A 239 16.76 -14.39 9.16
C ALA A 239 16.36 -15.26 10.34
N PRO A 240 17.19 -16.18 10.83
CA PRO A 240 16.94 -16.88 12.09
C PRO A 240 16.90 -15.89 13.25
N LEU A 241 15.80 -15.88 13.99
CA LEU A 241 15.59 -14.98 15.13
C LEU A 241 15.93 -15.66 16.45
N THR A 242 15.65 -16.95 16.59
CA THR A 242 16.04 -17.75 17.77
C THR A 242 17.47 -18.23 17.60
N LYS A 243 18.40 -17.76 18.46
CA LYS A 243 19.81 -18.14 18.45
C LYS A 243 20.15 -19.18 19.51
N ASP A 244 19.46 -19.14 20.67
CA ASP A 244 19.69 -20.09 21.76
C ASP A 244 18.86 -21.38 21.55
N LYS A 245 19.55 -22.44 21.13
CA LYS A 245 18.93 -23.75 20.85
C LYS A 245 18.24 -24.38 22.06
N ARG A 246 18.58 -23.96 23.29
CA ARG A 246 17.96 -24.46 24.53
C ARG A 246 16.49 -24.03 24.66
N LEU A 247 16.09 -22.95 23.97
CA LEU A 247 14.71 -22.51 23.96
C LEU A 247 13.78 -23.47 23.20
N ASN A 248 14.35 -24.26 22.29
CA ASN A 248 13.60 -25.25 21.48
C ASN A 248 12.36 -24.67 20.78
N VAL A 249 12.45 -23.43 20.32
CA VAL A 249 11.44 -22.71 19.53
C VAL A 249 12.11 -22.04 18.34
N PRO A 250 12.31 -22.76 17.23
CA PRO A 250 12.87 -22.17 16.02
C PRO A 250 11.90 -21.14 15.44
N VAL A 251 12.37 -19.89 15.36
CA VAL A 251 11.65 -18.78 14.76
C VAL A 251 12.56 -18.15 13.72
N SER A 252 12.04 -17.97 12.52
CA SER A 252 12.73 -17.26 11.45
C SER A 252 11.81 -16.23 10.80
N ASN A 253 12.37 -15.07 10.46
CA ASN A 253 11.72 -14.18 9.52
C ASN A 253 12.05 -14.64 8.11
N VAL A 254 11.03 -14.96 7.32
CA VAL A 254 11.16 -15.34 5.91
C VAL A 254 10.57 -14.23 5.06
N THR A 255 11.37 -13.71 4.13
CA THR A 255 10.96 -12.61 3.25
C THR A 255 11.01 -13.09 1.81
N PHE A 256 9.94 -12.84 1.07
CA PHE A 256 9.78 -13.17 -0.35
C PHE A 256 9.79 -11.91 -1.20
N GLU A 257 10.51 -11.93 -2.33
CA GLU A 257 10.35 -10.91 -3.37
C GLU A 257 8.97 -11.03 -4.05
N PRO A 258 8.50 -10.00 -4.76
CA PRO A 258 7.27 -10.07 -5.55
C PRO A 258 7.23 -11.34 -6.43
N SER A 259 6.10 -11.98 -6.48
CA SER A 259 5.86 -13.26 -7.17
C SER A 259 6.60 -14.48 -6.62
N CYS A 260 7.46 -14.32 -5.61
CA CYS A 260 8.16 -15.46 -5.00
C CYS A 260 7.20 -16.31 -4.16
N ARG A 261 7.32 -17.62 -4.28
CA ARG A 261 6.55 -18.60 -3.51
C ARG A 261 7.36 -19.85 -3.26
N ASN A 262 7.07 -20.56 -2.17
CA ASN A 262 7.65 -21.88 -1.94
C ASN A 262 6.84 -22.97 -2.66
N ASN A 263 7.47 -24.15 -2.77
CA ASN A 263 6.79 -25.36 -3.25
C ASN A 263 5.70 -25.79 -2.27
N TRP A 264 4.80 -26.62 -2.72
CA TRP A 264 3.95 -27.41 -1.83
C TRP A 264 4.85 -28.16 -0.84
N HIS A 265 4.45 -28.16 0.43
CA HIS A 265 5.19 -28.85 1.48
C HIS A 265 4.30 -29.13 2.69
N ARG A 266 4.79 -29.91 3.62
CA ARG A 266 4.13 -30.25 4.88
C ARG A 266 5.13 -30.34 6.01
N HIS A 267 4.64 -30.11 7.22
CA HIS A 267 5.39 -30.25 8.48
C HIS A 267 4.75 -31.31 9.36
N THR A 268 5.53 -32.29 9.84
CA THR A 268 4.98 -33.34 10.73
C THR A 268 4.67 -32.83 12.12
N GLY A 269 5.23 -31.68 12.55
CA GLY A 269 4.98 -31.01 13.82
C GLY A 269 4.01 -29.84 13.73
N GLY A 270 3.61 -29.45 12.51
CA GLY A 270 2.87 -28.22 12.26
C GLY A 270 3.73 -26.97 12.23
N GLN A 271 3.15 -25.85 11.82
CA GLN A 271 3.81 -24.56 11.74
C GLN A 271 2.83 -23.42 12.07
N LEU A 272 3.33 -22.35 12.69
CA LEU A 272 2.61 -21.11 12.86
C LEU A 272 3.26 -20.03 11.99
N LEU A 273 2.47 -19.34 11.16
CA LEU A 273 2.91 -18.18 10.40
C LEU A 273 2.27 -16.92 10.97
N ILE A 274 3.07 -15.87 11.14
CA ILE A 274 2.60 -14.53 11.51
C ILE A 274 3.06 -13.57 10.43
N ALA A 275 2.14 -13.02 9.63
CA ALA A 275 2.46 -12.03 8.62
C ALA A 275 2.93 -10.73 9.29
N VAL A 276 4.09 -10.21 8.89
CA VAL A 276 4.72 -9.05 9.52
C VAL A 276 5.10 -7.93 8.54
N GLY A 277 4.92 -8.15 7.24
CA GLY A 277 5.18 -7.12 6.22
C GLY A 277 4.74 -7.53 4.83
N GLY A 278 4.31 -6.56 4.03
CA GLY A 278 3.88 -6.77 2.66
C GLY A 278 2.56 -7.54 2.50
N ILE A 279 2.32 -8.03 1.29
CA ILE A 279 1.12 -8.82 0.95
C ILE A 279 1.56 -10.24 0.56
N GLY A 280 0.98 -11.24 1.22
CA GLY A 280 1.22 -12.64 0.91
C GLY A 280 -0.04 -13.43 0.63
N PHE A 281 0.17 -14.69 0.26
CA PHE A 281 -0.88 -15.68 0.09
C PHE A 281 -0.48 -16.99 0.77
N TYR A 282 -1.48 -17.68 1.29
CA TYR A 282 -1.40 -19.01 1.85
C TYR A 282 -2.50 -19.88 1.26
N GLN A 283 -2.18 -21.12 0.96
CA GLN A 283 -3.19 -22.08 0.48
C GLN A 283 -2.88 -23.50 0.98
N GLU A 284 -3.91 -24.16 1.52
CA GLU A 284 -3.91 -25.61 1.75
C GLU A 284 -4.36 -26.32 0.48
N ARG A 285 -3.85 -27.53 0.27
CA ARG A 285 -4.24 -28.34 -0.89
C ARG A 285 -5.74 -28.63 -0.88
N GLY A 286 -6.38 -28.31 -2.00
CA GLY A 286 -7.83 -28.49 -2.18
C GLY A 286 -8.71 -27.39 -1.59
N LYS A 287 -8.12 -26.35 -0.97
CA LYS A 287 -8.85 -25.18 -0.47
C LYS A 287 -8.56 -23.94 -1.31
N GLU A 288 -9.37 -22.92 -1.13
CA GLU A 288 -9.10 -21.60 -1.73
C GLU A 288 -7.91 -20.93 -1.04
N ALA A 289 -7.17 -20.11 -1.80
CA ALA A 289 -6.09 -19.32 -1.24
C ALA A 289 -6.63 -18.17 -0.38
N ARG A 290 -5.90 -17.84 0.68
CA ARG A 290 -6.16 -16.74 1.60
C ARG A 290 -5.08 -15.67 1.40
N LYS A 291 -5.49 -14.42 1.13
CA LYS A 291 -4.60 -13.24 1.16
C LYS A 291 -4.17 -12.99 2.61
N LEU A 292 -2.91 -12.65 2.82
CA LEU A 292 -2.32 -12.38 4.13
C LEU A 292 -1.79 -10.93 4.17
N LEU A 293 -2.16 -10.23 5.22
CA LEU A 293 -1.69 -8.88 5.54
C LEU A 293 -0.99 -8.87 6.90
N PRO A 294 -0.11 -7.89 7.18
CA PRO A 294 0.53 -7.77 8.49
C PRO A 294 -0.46 -7.83 9.65
N GLY A 295 -0.17 -8.73 10.61
CA GLY A 295 -1.04 -9.05 11.73
C GLY A 295 -1.88 -10.32 11.53
N ASP A 296 -1.97 -10.87 10.32
CA ASP A 296 -2.63 -12.15 10.10
C ASP A 296 -1.81 -13.31 10.66
N VAL A 297 -2.53 -14.27 11.24
CA VAL A 297 -1.97 -15.50 11.78
C VAL A 297 -2.55 -16.70 11.03
N VAL A 298 -1.68 -17.64 10.66
CA VAL A 298 -2.06 -18.91 10.06
C VAL A 298 -1.55 -20.04 10.92
N GLU A 299 -2.47 -20.84 11.45
CA GLU A 299 -2.19 -22.09 12.15
C GLU A 299 -2.20 -23.23 11.14
N ILE A 300 -1.06 -23.89 10.95
CA ILE A 300 -0.90 -25.01 10.01
C ILE A 300 -0.77 -26.30 10.82
N PRO A 301 -1.81 -27.13 10.82
CA PRO A 301 -1.76 -28.41 11.53
C PRO A 301 -0.69 -29.36 10.97
N PRO A 302 -0.26 -30.38 11.74
CA PRO A 302 0.60 -31.44 11.25
C PRO A 302 0.07 -32.08 9.96
N ASP A 303 1.00 -32.40 9.05
CA ASP A 303 0.78 -33.14 7.79
C ASP A 303 -0.17 -32.48 6.78
N VAL A 304 -0.48 -31.19 6.93
CA VAL A 304 -1.25 -30.42 5.94
C VAL A 304 -0.34 -29.98 4.80
N ASP A 305 -0.67 -30.38 3.56
CA ASP A 305 -0.02 -29.88 2.35
C ASP A 305 -0.43 -28.44 2.09
N HIS A 306 0.55 -27.53 2.07
CA HIS A 306 0.30 -26.12 1.87
C HIS A 306 1.46 -25.45 1.12
N TRP A 307 1.21 -24.24 0.67
CA TRP A 307 2.24 -23.30 0.20
C TRP A 307 1.90 -21.89 0.68
N HIS A 308 2.92 -21.03 0.68
CA HIS A 308 2.77 -19.59 0.90
C HIS A 308 3.82 -18.82 0.07
N GLY A 309 3.54 -17.54 -0.15
CA GLY A 309 4.41 -16.68 -0.96
C GLY A 309 3.92 -15.26 -1.00
N ALA A 310 4.67 -14.41 -1.70
CA ALA A 310 4.35 -13.01 -1.93
C ALA A 310 3.24 -12.84 -2.98
N ALA A 311 2.56 -11.69 -2.96
CA ALA A 311 1.70 -11.25 -4.06
C ALA A 311 2.54 -10.95 -5.33
N PRO A 312 1.93 -10.86 -6.52
CA PRO A 312 2.64 -10.60 -7.77
C PRO A 312 3.44 -9.29 -7.77
N ASP A 313 2.98 -8.29 -7.07
CA ASP A 313 3.46 -6.91 -7.05
C ASP A 313 3.94 -6.42 -5.68
N SER A 314 3.92 -7.27 -4.66
CA SER A 314 4.33 -6.91 -3.30
C SER A 314 5.37 -7.86 -2.73
N TRP A 315 6.29 -7.35 -1.94
CA TRP A 315 7.07 -8.14 -1.01
C TRP A 315 6.16 -8.77 0.05
N PHE A 316 6.60 -9.87 0.65
CA PHE A 316 5.91 -10.50 1.77
C PHE A 316 6.91 -10.98 2.81
N SER A 317 6.70 -10.63 4.07
CA SER A 317 7.47 -11.13 5.21
C SER A 317 6.56 -11.77 6.25
N HIS A 318 6.98 -12.91 6.77
CA HIS A 318 6.29 -13.57 7.87
C HIS A 318 7.27 -14.20 8.85
N LEU A 319 6.88 -14.34 10.08
CA LEU A 319 7.54 -15.21 11.03
C LEU A 319 7.08 -16.65 10.78
N ALA A 320 8.05 -17.54 10.57
CA ALA A 320 7.84 -18.98 10.53
C ALA A 320 8.26 -19.54 11.90
N ILE A 321 7.34 -20.13 12.63
CA ILE A 321 7.54 -20.74 13.94
C ILE A 321 7.30 -22.23 13.79
N GLU A 322 8.35 -23.05 14.01
CA GLU A 322 8.22 -24.49 13.98
C GLU A 322 7.56 -25.00 15.26
N CYS A 323 6.46 -25.72 15.11
CA CYS A 323 5.79 -26.37 16.23
C CYS A 323 6.40 -27.77 16.45
N THR A 324 6.47 -28.20 17.70
CA THR A 324 6.99 -29.52 18.12
C THR A 324 8.35 -29.86 17.44
N PRO A 325 9.40 -29.00 17.56
CA PRO A 325 10.58 -29.05 16.71
C PRO A 325 11.37 -30.36 16.78
N GLU A 326 11.31 -31.10 17.91
CA GLU A 326 11.97 -32.40 18.04
C GLU A 326 11.36 -33.50 17.16
N LYS A 327 10.14 -33.32 16.70
CA LYS A 327 9.41 -34.27 15.84
C LYS A 327 9.07 -33.66 14.48
N ASN A 328 9.39 -32.36 14.28
CA ASN A 328 9.02 -31.67 13.07
C ASN A 328 10.01 -31.98 11.93
N LYS A 329 9.48 -32.56 10.87
CA LYS A 329 10.21 -32.79 9.61
C LYS A 329 9.45 -32.09 8.49
N ASN A 330 10.20 -31.33 7.72
CA ASN A 330 9.68 -30.69 6.53
C ASN A 330 9.79 -31.65 5.32
N THR A 331 8.68 -31.87 4.62
CA THR A 331 8.64 -32.65 3.38
C THR A 331 8.26 -31.72 2.24
N TRP A 332 9.21 -31.49 1.34
CA TRP A 332 9.01 -30.70 0.12
C TRP A 332 8.38 -31.56 -0.97
N LEU A 333 7.40 -30.99 -1.65
CA LEU A 333 6.65 -31.59 -2.74
C LEU A 333 6.94 -30.82 -4.05
N GLU A 334 6.03 -30.94 -5.02
CA GLU A 334 6.16 -30.27 -6.32
C GLU A 334 6.03 -28.74 -6.22
N PRO A 335 6.60 -28.00 -7.18
CA PRO A 335 6.40 -26.55 -7.27
C PRO A 335 4.93 -26.17 -7.48
N VAL A 336 4.52 -25.03 -6.94
CA VAL A 336 3.25 -24.39 -7.29
C VAL A 336 3.37 -23.87 -8.72
N SER A 337 2.50 -24.37 -9.62
CA SER A 337 2.54 -23.96 -11.02
C SER A 337 2.18 -22.46 -11.18
N ASP A 338 2.69 -21.83 -12.24
CA ASP A 338 2.33 -20.44 -12.54
C ASP A 338 0.82 -20.25 -12.77
N ALA A 339 0.13 -21.27 -13.27
CA ALA A 339 -1.30 -21.24 -13.46
C ALA A 339 -2.05 -21.25 -12.12
N ASP A 340 -1.65 -22.15 -11.19
CA ASP A 340 -2.24 -22.23 -9.87
C ASP A 340 -1.94 -20.97 -9.04
N TYR A 341 -0.70 -20.47 -9.12
CA TYR A 341 -0.33 -19.22 -8.46
C TYR A 341 -1.15 -18.03 -8.95
N ARG A 342 -1.26 -17.83 -10.28
CA ARG A 342 -2.12 -16.75 -10.83
C ARG A 342 -3.58 -16.89 -10.41
N LYS A 343 -4.11 -18.12 -10.40
CA LYS A 343 -5.48 -18.37 -9.92
C LYS A 343 -5.64 -18.03 -8.44
N ALA A 344 -4.66 -18.37 -7.62
CA ALA A 344 -4.67 -18.13 -6.18
C ALA A 344 -4.54 -16.64 -5.81
N THR A 345 -3.81 -15.87 -6.62
CA THR A 345 -3.51 -14.45 -6.36
C THR A 345 -4.38 -13.49 -7.18
N ALA A 346 -5.26 -14.00 -8.06
CA ALA A 346 -6.24 -13.18 -8.75
C ALA A 346 -7.18 -12.53 -7.74
N GLU A 347 -7.32 -11.23 -7.79
CA GLU A 347 -8.33 -10.51 -6.99
C GLU A 347 -9.74 -11.02 -7.35
N LYS A 348 -10.53 -11.30 -6.33
CA LYS A 348 -11.94 -11.69 -6.46
C LYS A 348 -12.85 -10.48 -6.29
#